data_7c9bbc91d6431a0d3be6c7706240c301
#
_entry.id   7c9bbc91d6431a0d3be6c7706240c301
#
_cell.length_a   1.000
_cell.length_b   1.000
_cell.length_c   1.000
_cell.angle_alpha   90.00
_cell.angle_beta   90.00
_cell.angle_gamma   90.00
#
_symmetry.space_group_name_H-M   'P 1'
#
loop_
_entity.id
_entity.type
_entity.pdbx_description
1 polymer ?
#
loop_
_entity_poly.entity_id
_entity_poly.type
_entity_poly.pdbx_seq_one_letter_code
_entity_poly.pdbx_strand_id
1 'polypeptide(L)'
;VGQAPIRVNDLYNIKNGSSDGKTKYAAIEECIDYTYNTTDVTRWCMNYVSCYDTAHCSVSGISIFGAVGDYDYCANLYNRYTADRLNRYDFRGNVGIVLMDFAGASHATMTYGQTWSEMEVYGDDLVRAVIGNNNKWPIRCNE
;
A
#
# COMPACT_ATOMS: atom_id res chain seq x y z
N VAL A 1 -3.75 20.76 -22.42
CA VAL A 1 -3.41 20.84 -20.99
C VAL A 1 -2.74 19.52 -20.67
N GLY A 2 -1.41 19.52 -20.43
CA GLY A 2 -0.68 18.32 -20.10
C GLY A 2 -1.18 17.72 -18.78
N GLN A 3 -1.24 16.40 -18.67
CA GLN A 3 -1.52 15.73 -17.40
C GLN A 3 -0.38 16.07 -16.42
N ALA A 4 -0.74 16.30 -15.16
CA ALA A 4 0.26 16.48 -14.12
C ALA A 4 1.18 15.24 -14.08
N PRO A 5 2.49 15.41 -13.97
CA PRO A 5 3.43 14.30 -13.96
C PRO A 5 3.31 13.42 -12.69
N ILE A 6 2.56 13.87 -11.72
CA ILE A 6 2.37 13.20 -10.44
C ILE A 6 0.93 12.75 -10.30
N ARG A 7 0.73 11.48 -9.97
CA ARG A 7 -0.56 10.95 -9.56
C ARG A 7 -0.56 10.69 -8.07
N VAL A 8 -1.69 10.94 -7.42
CA VAL A 8 -1.85 10.70 -5.99
C VAL A 8 -3.01 9.74 -5.76
N ASN A 9 -2.74 8.67 -5.03
CA ASN A 9 -3.76 7.87 -4.39
C ASN A 9 -3.76 8.23 -2.90
N ASP A 10 -4.80 8.93 -2.46
CA ASP A 10 -5.02 9.36 -1.07
C ASP A 10 -6.22 8.65 -0.43
N LEU A 11 -6.64 7.53 -1.00
CA LEU A 11 -7.76 6.74 -0.50
C LEU A 11 -7.41 6.07 0.83
N TYR A 12 -7.53 6.84 1.91
CA TYR A 12 -7.18 6.42 3.26
C TYR A 12 -8.37 5.88 4.05
N ASN A 13 -9.47 6.62 4.07
CA ASN A 13 -10.65 6.24 4.83
C ASN A 13 -11.63 5.52 3.92
N ILE A 14 -11.77 4.21 4.15
CA ILE A 14 -12.62 3.33 3.34
C ILE A 14 -13.70 2.68 4.18
N LYS A 15 -14.70 2.14 3.52
CA LYS A 15 -15.75 1.36 4.14
C LYS A 15 -15.98 0.09 3.32
N ASN A 16 -15.86 -1.07 3.94
CA ASN A 16 -15.95 -2.37 3.27
C ASN A 16 -14.98 -2.49 2.06
N GLY A 17 -13.75 -2.02 2.21
CA GLY A 17 -12.77 -2.03 1.14
C GLY A 17 -13.02 -1.03 0.01
N SER A 18 -13.98 -0.14 0.15
CA SER A 18 -14.31 0.84 -0.89
C SER A 18 -14.73 2.20 -0.33
N SER A 19 -14.45 3.25 -1.12
CA SER A 19 -14.94 4.60 -0.88
C SER A 19 -15.33 5.20 -2.22
N ASP A 20 -16.47 5.87 -2.25
CA ASP A 20 -17.00 6.50 -3.47
C ASP A 20 -17.10 5.54 -4.68
N GLY A 21 -17.42 4.27 -4.42
CA GLY A 21 -17.51 3.22 -5.44
C GLY A 21 -16.16 2.70 -5.95
N LYS A 22 -15.05 3.17 -5.38
CA LYS A 22 -13.70 2.76 -5.75
C LYS A 22 -13.09 1.87 -4.68
N THR A 23 -12.63 0.69 -5.04
CA THR A 23 -11.93 -0.20 -4.13
C THR A 23 -10.51 0.30 -3.87
N LYS A 24 -9.97 -0.02 -2.70
CA LYS A 24 -8.58 0.30 -2.35
C LYS A 24 -7.59 -0.36 -3.33
N TYR A 25 -7.86 -1.59 -3.74
CA TYR A 25 -7.05 -2.28 -4.76
C TYR A 25 -7.01 -1.51 -6.08
N ALA A 26 -8.16 -1.03 -6.56
CA ALA A 26 -8.22 -0.25 -7.79
C ALA A 26 -7.44 1.06 -7.67
N ALA A 27 -7.49 1.73 -6.53
CA ALA A 27 -6.75 2.95 -6.30
C ALA A 27 -5.23 2.72 -6.29
N ILE A 28 -4.77 1.61 -5.70
CA ILE A 28 -3.35 1.20 -5.73
C ILE A 28 -2.93 0.89 -7.16
N GLU A 29 -3.72 0.09 -7.90
CA GLU A 29 -3.42 -0.27 -9.29
C GLU A 29 -3.36 0.94 -10.22
N GLU A 30 -4.26 1.89 -10.09
CA GLU A 30 -4.20 3.12 -10.91
C GLU A 30 -2.89 3.88 -10.74
N CYS A 31 -2.32 3.89 -9.55
CA CYS A 31 -1.02 4.46 -9.29
C CYS A 31 0.10 3.65 -9.97
N ILE A 32 0.05 2.33 -9.82
CA ILE A 32 1.03 1.42 -10.41
C ILE A 32 0.97 1.49 -11.93
N ASP A 33 -0.22 1.40 -12.52
CA ASP A 33 -0.41 1.42 -13.98
C ASP A 33 0.01 2.75 -14.59
N TYR A 34 -0.15 3.85 -13.85
CA TYR A 34 0.29 5.16 -14.32
C TYR A 34 1.78 5.23 -14.61
N THR A 35 2.58 4.47 -13.88
CA THR A 35 4.05 4.44 -14.04
C THR A 35 4.54 3.16 -14.71
N TYR A 36 3.65 2.22 -15.01
CA TYR A 36 4.03 0.94 -15.59
C TYR A 36 4.68 1.12 -16.96
N ASN A 37 5.85 0.51 -17.13
CA ASN A 37 6.63 0.54 -18.37
C ASN A 37 6.86 1.94 -18.98
N THR A 38 6.72 3.01 -18.21
CA THR A 38 7.03 4.34 -18.71
C THR A 38 8.54 4.59 -18.73
N THR A 39 9.01 5.22 -19.79
CA THR A 39 10.37 5.76 -19.88
C THR A 39 10.45 7.22 -19.43
N ASP A 40 9.30 7.83 -19.17
CA ASP A 40 9.21 9.19 -18.67
C ASP A 40 9.52 9.22 -17.17
N VAL A 41 10.76 9.57 -16.85
CA VAL A 41 11.27 9.65 -15.48
C VAL A 41 10.60 10.75 -14.65
N THR A 42 9.85 11.65 -15.28
CA THR A 42 9.09 12.68 -14.57
C THR A 42 7.74 12.18 -14.06
N ARG A 43 7.27 11.06 -14.57
CA ARG A 43 6.00 10.43 -14.12
C ARG A 43 6.27 9.60 -12.88
N TRP A 44 5.61 9.91 -11.81
CA TRP A 44 5.64 9.14 -10.58
C TRP A 44 4.32 9.21 -9.81
N CYS A 45 4.16 8.34 -8.86
CA CYS A 45 2.96 8.27 -8.05
C CYS A 45 3.27 8.45 -6.57
N MET A 46 2.37 9.10 -5.84
CA MET A 46 2.28 9.00 -4.39
C MET A 46 1.16 8.03 -4.08
N ASN A 47 1.53 6.83 -3.67
CA ASN A 47 0.59 5.75 -3.43
C ASN A 47 0.40 5.53 -1.93
N TYR A 48 -0.73 5.96 -1.41
CA TYR A 48 -1.12 5.69 -0.03
C TYR A 48 -1.66 4.27 0.06
N VAL A 49 -0.81 3.32 0.43
CA VAL A 49 -1.16 1.89 0.56
C VAL A 49 -1.90 1.63 1.86
N SER A 50 -1.50 2.31 2.94
CA SER A 50 -2.21 2.27 4.21
C SER A 50 -3.65 2.72 4.10
N CYS A 51 -4.50 2.20 4.94
CA CYS A 51 -5.88 2.65 5.04
C CYS A 51 -6.51 2.29 6.39
N TYR A 52 -7.67 2.88 6.61
CA TYR A 52 -8.56 2.60 7.72
C TYR A 52 -9.90 2.14 7.14
N ASP A 53 -10.31 0.92 7.46
CA ASP A 53 -11.59 0.37 7.01
C ASP A 53 -12.58 0.28 8.17
N THR A 54 -13.54 1.19 8.20
CA THR A 54 -14.54 1.27 9.26
C THR A 54 -15.43 0.03 9.40
N ALA A 55 -15.47 -0.83 8.38
CA ALA A 55 -16.24 -2.06 8.44
C ALA A 55 -15.62 -3.11 9.35
N HIS A 56 -14.30 -3.11 9.46
CA HIS A 56 -13.56 -4.05 10.30
C HIS A 56 -13.40 -3.58 11.74
N CYS A 57 -13.70 -2.31 12.02
CA CYS A 57 -13.71 -1.76 13.38
C CYS A 57 -14.91 -2.20 14.21
N SER A 58 -15.96 -2.70 13.59
CA SER A 58 -17.16 -3.16 14.25
C SER A 58 -17.21 -4.69 14.33
N VAL A 59 -16.27 -5.29 15.06
CA VAL A 59 -16.48 -6.66 15.50
C VAL A 59 -17.58 -6.65 16.54
N SER A 60 -18.78 -7.00 16.10
CA SER A 60 -19.95 -7.35 16.93
C SER A 60 -20.17 -6.46 18.14
N GLY A 61 -20.59 -5.22 17.94
CA GLY A 61 -21.28 -4.45 18.99
C GLY A 61 -20.44 -3.97 20.16
N ILE A 62 -19.14 -4.19 20.16
CA ILE A 62 -18.24 -3.70 21.21
C ILE A 62 -17.22 -2.75 20.60
N SER A 63 -17.67 -1.57 20.26
CA SER A 63 -16.81 -0.42 19.99
C SER A 63 -16.26 0.16 21.30
N ILE A 64 -15.49 -0.63 22.04
CA ILE A 64 -14.93 -0.14 23.31
C ILE A 64 -13.53 0.46 23.11
N PHE A 65 -12.82 0.11 22.07
CA PHE A 65 -11.51 0.67 21.78
C PHE A 65 -11.41 0.83 20.26
N GLY A 66 -11.48 2.07 19.82
CA GLY A 66 -11.38 2.39 18.41
C GLY A 66 -10.26 1.60 17.75
N ALA A 67 -10.60 0.89 16.69
CA ALA A 67 -9.75 0.53 15.59
C ALA A 67 -8.41 -0.18 15.84
N VAL A 68 -8.20 -0.87 16.93
CA VAL A 68 -6.90 -1.52 17.23
C VAL A 68 -6.60 -2.69 16.29
N GLY A 69 -7.54 -3.23 15.57
CA GLY A 69 -7.32 -4.32 14.62
C GLY A 69 -7.46 -3.96 13.15
N ASP A 70 -7.76 -2.72 12.86
CA ASP A 70 -8.13 -2.33 11.50
C ASP A 70 -6.92 -1.98 10.63
N TYR A 71 -5.97 -1.25 11.18
CA TYR A 71 -4.73 -0.91 10.48
C TYR A 71 -3.91 -2.15 10.16
N ASP A 72 -3.84 -3.09 11.09
CA ASP A 72 -3.11 -4.35 10.91
C ASP A 72 -3.76 -5.19 9.83
N TYR A 73 -5.09 -5.27 9.84
CA TYR A 73 -5.85 -5.99 8.84
C TYR A 73 -5.69 -5.36 7.46
N CYS A 74 -5.78 -4.05 7.37
CA CYS A 74 -5.54 -3.32 6.13
C CYS A 74 -4.11 -3.51 5.63
N ALA A 75 -3.11 -3.45 6.52
CA ALA A 75 -1.72 -3.69 6.17
C ALA A 75 -1.50 -5.12 5.66
N ASN A 76 -2.07 -6.13 6.32
CA ASN A 76 -2.02 -7.52 5.85
C ASN A 76 -2.50 -7.65 4.40
N LEU A 77 -3.59 -7.00 4.04
CA LEU A 77 -4.15 -7.06 2.69
C LEU A 77 -3.33 -6.25 1.68
N TYR A 78 -3.11 -4.99 1.97
CA TYR A 78 -2.68 -4.03 0.96
C TYR A 78 -1.17 -3.91 0.83
N ASN A 79 -0.41 -4.09 1.93
CA ASN A 79 1.05 -4.19 1.83
C ASN A 79 1.44 -5.44 1.04
N ARG A 80 0.82 -6.58 1.36
CA ARG A 80 1.04 -7.83 0.63
C ARG A 80 0.72 -7.68 -0.84
N TYR A 81 -0.49 -7.21 -1.14
CA TYR A 81 -0.92 -7.01 -2.53
C TYR A 81 0.04 -6.13 -3.32
N THR A 82 0.45 -5.00 -2.73
CA THR A 82 1.36 -4.06 -3.38
C THR A 82 2.75 -4.67 -3.57
N ALA A 83 3.27 -5.38 -2.56
CA ALA A 83 4.54 -6.08 -2.66
C ALA A 83 4.52 -7.13 -3.78
N ASP A 84 3.48 -7.97 -3.83
CA ASP A 84 3.32 -8.99 -4.86
C ASP A 84 3.26 -8.36 -6.25
N ARG A 85 2.58 -7.23 -6.37
CA ARG A 85 2.45 -6.51 -7.63
C ARG A 85 3.77 -5.92 -8.13
N LEU A 86 4.55 -5.32 -7.23
CA LEU A 86 5.87 -4.75 -7.54
C LEU A 86 6.93 -5.84 -7.81
N ASN A 87 6.80 -7.01 -7.19
CA ASN A 87 7.71 -8.12 -7.37
C ASN A 87 7.51 -8.88 -8.69
N ARG A 88 6.43 -8.64 -9.41
CA ARG A 88 6.25 -9.27 -10.72
C ARG A 88 7.43 -8.95 -11.63
N TYR A 89 7.88 -9.99 -12.35
CA TYR A 89 9.05 -9.88 -13.23
C TYR A 89 8.87 -8.88 -14.38
N ASP A 90 7.63 -8.70 -14.81
CA ASP A 90 7.24 -7.80 -15.90
C ASP A 90 7.02 -6.35 -15.43
N PHE A 91 6.93 -6.10 -14.12
CA PHE A 91 6.76 -4.75 -13.61
C PHE A 91 8.07 -3.97 -13.66
N ARG A 92 8.03 -2.84 -14.35
CA ARG A 92 9.09 -1.82 -14.36
C ARG A 92 8.42 -0.46 -14.35
N GLY A 93 8.57 0.27 -13.28
CA GLY A 93 7.95 1.58 -13.14
C GLY A 93 8.64 2.43 -12.09
N ASN A 94 8.49 3.74 -12.20
CA ASN A 94 8.92 4.66 -11.17
C ASN A 94 7.86 4.66 -10.05
N VAL A 95 8.09 3.86 -9.03
CA VAL A 95 7.12 3.67 -7.93
C VAL A 95 6.80 4.98 -7.22
N GLY A 96 7.77 5.92 -7.19
CA GLY A 96 7.60 7.19 -6.50
C GLY A 96 7.62 7.02 -4.99
N ILE A 97 6.59 7.57 -4.32
CA ILE A 97 6.46 7.51 -2.87
C ILE A 97 5.38 6.49 -2.51
N VAL A 98 5.74 5.53 -1.66
CA VAL A 98 4.80 4.59 -1.05
C VAL A 98 4.63 4.96 0.42
N LEU A 99 3.41 5.28 0.81
CA LEU A 99 3.02 5.53 2.20
C LEU A 99 2.33 4.28 2.73
N MET A 100 2.89 3.70 3.79
CA MET A 100 2.40 2.46 4.36
C MET A 100 2.47 2.48 5.88
N ASP A 101 1.53 1.77 6.52
CA ASP A 101 1.64 1.44 7.94
C ASP A 101 2.59 0.24 8.12
N PHE A 102 3.21 0.15 9.29
CA PHE A 102 4.12 -0.92 9.67
C PHE A 102 5.34 -1.09 8.75
N ALA A 103 5.86 0.00 8.19
CA ALA A 103 7.05 -0.06 7.34
C ALA A 103 8.21 -0.76 8.06
N GLY A 104 8.76 -1.79 7.41
CA GLY A 104 9.86 -2.58 7.95
C GLY A 104 9.47 -3.63 9.00
N ALA A 105 8.19 -3.78 9.31
CA ALA A 105 7.69 -4.84 10.19
C ALA A 105 7.11 -6.01 9.39
N SER A 106 7.39 -7.25 9.78
CA SER A 106 6.74 -8.43 9.22
C SER A 106 5.44 -8.75 9.94
N HIS A 107 5.39 -8.50 11.25
CA HIS A 107 4.25 -8.80 12.11
C HIS A 107 3.89 -7.60 12.96
N ALA A 108 2.62 -7.49 13.31
CA ALA A 108 2.10 -6.59 14.33
C ALA A 108 1.44 -7.40 15.43
N THR A 109 1.58 -6.94 16.66
CA THR A 109 0.94 -7.55 17.83
C THR A 109 -0.40 -6.87 18.06
N MET A 110 -1.47 -7.64 17.98
CA MET A 110 -2.81 -7.17 18.29
C MET A 110 -3.19 -7.57 19.70
N THR A 111 -3.74 -6.63 20.43
CA THR A 111 -4.31 -6.88 21.76
C THR A 111 -5.82 -6.83 21.67
N TYR A 112 -6.47 -7.93 21.92
CA TYR A 112 -7.93 -8.00 22.00
C TYR A 112 -8.31 -8.37 23.44
N GLY A 113 -8.61 -7.36 24.25
CA GLY A 113 -8.83 -7.57 25.68
C GLY A 113 -7.57 -8.14 26.35
N GLN A 114 -7.66 -9.38 26.86
CA GLN A 114 -6.52 -10.11 27.43
C GLN A 114 -5.89 -11.13 26.47
N THR A 115 -6.34 -11.16 25.22
CA THR A 115 -5.85 -12.11 24.22
C THR A 115 -4.86 -11.40 23.30
N TRP A 116 -3.70 -11.99 23.10
CA TRP A 116 -2.67 -11.52 22.20
C TRP A 116 -2.71 -12.36 20.93
N SER A 117 -2.71 -11.74 19.79
CA SER A 117 -2.52 -12.39 18.50
C SER A 117 -1.51 -11.62 17.66
N GLU A 118 -0.71 -12.35 16.90
CA GLU A 118 0.18 -11.76 15.91
C GLU A 118 -0.47 -11.85 14.54
N MET A 119 -0.34 -10.79 13.77
CA MET A 119 -0.79 -10.72 12.39
C MET A 119 0.37 -10.33 11.50
N GLU A 120 0.54 -11.05 10.39
CA GLU A 120 1.47 -10.62 9.35
C GLU A 120 0.98 -9.33 8.70
N VAL A 121 1.87 -8.34 8.60
CA VAL A 121 1.56 -7.01 8.04
C VAL A 121 2.35 -6.69 6.77
N TYR A 122 3.30 -7.55 6.39
CA TYR A 122 4.08 -7.47 5.15
C TYR A 122 4.77 -6.13 4.88
N GLY A 123 5.07 -5.37 5.93
CA GLY A 123 5.70 -4.05 5.78
C GLY A 123 7.15 -4.15 5.32
N ASP A 124 7.89 -5.15 5.80
CA ASP A 124 9.26 -5.41 5.34
C ASP A 124 9.28 -5.97 3.90
N ASP A 125 8.32 -6.81 3.52
CA ASP A 125 8.19 -7.32 2.16
C ASP A 125 7.91 -6.19 1.17
N LEU A 126 7.03 -5.27 1.53
CA LEU A 126 6.74 -4.11 0.69
C LEU A 126 7.95 -3.17 0.56
N VAL A 127 8.67 -2.92 1.64
CA VAL A 127 9.93 -2.14 1.59
C VAL A 127 10.93 -2.80 0.65
N ARG A 128 11.13 -4.12 0.76
CA ARG A 128 12.02 -4.87 -0.13
C ARG A 128 11.57 -4.83 -1.58
N ALA A 129 10.28 -4.92 -1.83
CA ALA A 129 9.73 -4.84 -3.18
C ALA A 129 9.97 -3.47 -3.82
N VAL A 130 9.82 -2.37 -3.07
CA VAL A 130 10.11 -1.01 -3.53
C VAL A 130 11.61 -0.85 -3.84
N ILE A 131 12.47 -1.29 -2.93
CA ILE A 131 13.93 -1.25 -3.12
C ILE A 131 14.35 -2.12 -4.32
N GLY A 132 13.81 -3.34 -4.38
CA GLY A 132 14.10 -4.29 -5.46
C GLY A 132 13.67 -3.78 -6.84
N ASN A 133 12.58 -3.01 -6.89
CA ASN A 133 12.16 -2.40 -8.15
C ASN A 133 13.19 -1.39 -8.69
N ASN A 134 13.89 -0.68 -7.82
CA ASN A 134 14.95 0.24 -8.24
C ASN A 134 16.08 -0.49 -8.98
N ASN A 135 16.35 -1.75 -8.64
CA ASN A 135 17.39 -2.55 -9.30
C ASN A 135 17.00 -2.99 -10.71
N LYS A 136 15.73 -2.86 -11.09
CA LYS A 136 15.25 -3.17 -12.45
C LYS A 136 15.57 -2.05 -13.45
N TRP A 137 16.02 -0.90 -12.96
CA TRP A 137 16.40 0.24 -13.78
C TRP A 137 17.92 0.31 -13.94
N PRO A 138 18.43 0.40 -15.16
CA PRO A 138 19.86 0.65 -15.34
C PRO A 138 20.19 2.05 -14.82
N ILE A 139 21.12 2.12 -13.88
CA ILE A 139 21.70 3.40 -13.46
C ILE A 139 22.47 3.94 -14.68
N ARG A 140 21.93 4.96 -15.31
CA ARG A 140 22.69 5.74 -16.29
C ARG A 140 23.47 6.79 -15.52
N CYS A 141 24.71 6.49 -15.21
CA CYS A 141 25.67 7.54 -14.89
C CYS A 141 25.85 8.34 -16.20
N ASN A 142 25.34 9.56 -16.25
CA ASN A 142 25.76 10.48 -17.32
C ASN A 142 27.23 10.77 -17.08
N GLU A 143 28.08 10.21 -17.96
CA GLU A 143 29.49 10.65 -18.10
C GLU A 143 29.51 12.05 -18.65
#